data_3d61802d7f57726f9f4ccd8771663e0b
#
_entry.id   3d61802d7f57726f9f4ccd8771663e0b
#
_cell.length_a   1.000
_cell.length_b   1.000
_cell.length_c   1.000
_cell.angle_alpha   90.00
_cell.angle_beta   90.00
_cell.angle_gamma   90.00
#
_symmetry.space_group_name_H-M   'P 1'
#
loop_
_entity.id
_entity.type
_entity.pdbx_description
1 polymer ?
#
loop_
_entity_poly.entity_id
_entity_poly.type
_entity_poly.pdbx_seq_one_letter_code
_entity_poly.pdbx_strand_id
1 'polypeptide(L)'
;MTKRPSPTGEYAVGTFTYTVNTNRDDALAPGHKRNIPARVYYPVLKESVADLTMAKYMTENMAIGLKKTMHVPVNFKKADAEGDNFSECYENAPKIEGKKFPLIMFNHGLLSFREGNSFLCIELASKGYVVISVGHPYDAVCTEFDDGTYVFAMKGIQNKQYEPMLGGFFNAYKLIKYNGDNRELAEKFEELQQNYCAFVRSRISEWEKDTMNAIDYAKENLSDMIDFEPGIAACGHSLGGATAYMLCFDKPEIVCGINIDGAPFGENHGRIQEKPFLQISCTGNLKAETRVFIDHKAPAYSVVFRDMAHVGFSDMKHMIKFNSLTGKLDADLMHENLCNCFTEFFDTYLKNTKEKPDIQSNDVITVTEYAPDAE
;
A
#
# COMPACT_ATOMS: atom_id res chain seq x y z
N MET A 1 8.79 -0.38 -22.33
CA MET A 1 7.95 -0.77 -21.19
C MET A 1 6.65 -1.35 -21.73
N THR A 2 5.95 -2.22 -21.00
CA THR A 2 4.56 -2.57 -21.31
C THR A 2 3.71 -1.31 -21.17
N LYS A 3 2.59 -1.25 -21.90
CA LYS A 3 1.64 -0.13 -21.84
C LYS A 3 1.20 0.07 -20.38
N ARG A 4 1.22 1.30 -19.87
CA ARG A 4 0.69 1.63 -18.55
C ARG A 4 -0.83 1.60 -18.57
N PRO A 5 -1.49 1.17 -17.48
CA PRO A 5 -2.93 1.22 -17.41
C PRO A 5 -3.39 2.68 -17.37
N SER A 6 -4.37 3.02 -18.21
CA SER A 6 -5.03 4.32 -18.15
C SER A 6 -6.16 4.27 -17.14
N PRO A 7 -6.37 5.32 -16.34
CA PRO A 7 -7.44 5.36 -15.35
C PRO A 7 -8.82 5.30 -16.00
N THR A 8 -9.75 4.56 -15.38
CA THR A 8 -11.08 4.26 -15.95
C THR A 8 -12.20 5.12 -15.36
N GLY A 9 -11.91 5.92 -14.34
CA GLY A 9 -12.91 6.75 -13.66
C GLY A 9 -13.37 7.97 -14.44
N GLU A 10 -14.31 8.70 -13.87
CA GLU A 10 -14.90 9.89 -14.48
C GLU A 10 -13.96 11.11 -14.47
N TYR A 11 -13.00 11.16 -13.51
CA TYR A 11 -12.08 12.28 -13.33
C TYR A 11 -10.74 12.03 -14.04
N ALA A 12 -10.08 13.12 -14.45
CA ALA A 12 -8.63 13.14 -14.58
C ALA A 12 -8.00 13.24 -13.18
N VAL A 13 -6.68 13.05 -13.07
CA VAL A 13 -6.02 12.97 -11.77
C VAL A 13 -4.95 14.05 -11.63
N GLY A 14 -5.12 14.91 -10.64
CA GLY A 14 -4.09 15.85 -10.20
C GLY A 14 -3.14 15.18 -9.19
N THR A 15 -1.91 15.69 -9.10
CA THR A 15 -0.94 15.23 -8.09
C THR A 15 -0.08 16.38 -7.60
N PHE A 16 0.37 16.29 -6.35
CA PHE A 16 1.43 17.11 -5.78
C PHE A 16 2.10 16.36 -4.62
N THR A 17 3.25 16.87 -4.19
CA THR A 17 3.98 16.33 -3.03
C THR A 17 4.07 17.36 -1.92
N TYR A 18 4.18 16.87 -0.68
CA TYR A 18 4.49 17.69 0.50
C TYR A 18 5.35 16.90 1.47
N THR A 19 6.02 17.60 2.39
CA THR A 19 6.79 16.99 3.47
C THR A 19 6.29 17.49 4.81
N VAL A 20 5.89 16.56 5.70
CA VAL A 20 5.57 16.88 7.08
C VAL A 20 6.86 16.91 7.90
N ASN A 21 7.25 18.09 8.38
CA ASN A 21 8.39 18.22 9.28
C ASN A 21 7.98 17.82 10.69
N THR A 22 8.58 16.77 11.23
CA THR A 22 8.29 16.30 12.59
C THR A 22 9.44 16.60 13.56
N ASN A 23 9.13 16.63 14.85
CA ASN A 23 10.15 16.69 15.90
C ASN A 23 10.64 15.31 16.34
N ARG A 24 10.13 14.22 15.74
CA ARG A 24 10.50 12.84 16.07
C ARG A 24 11.93 12.57 15.58
N ASP A 25 12.71 11.88 16.39
CA ASP A 25 14.02 11.36 15.98
C ASP A 25 13.82 10.12 15.10
N ASP A 26 14.63 9.98 14.04
CA ASP A 26 14.55 8.81 13.17
C ASP A 26 15.34 7.64 13.77
N ALA A 27 14.64 6.52 14.00
CA ALA A 27 15.25 5.33 14.61
C ALA A 27 16.29 4.64 13.68
N LEU A 28 16.21 4.87 12.38
CA LEU A 28 17.14 4.30 11.39
C LEU A 28 18.29 5.24 11.03
N ALA A 29 18.18 6.53 11.40
CA ALA A 29 19.19 7.57 11.15
C ALA A 29 19.40 8.44 12.39
N PRO A 30 20.13 7.96 13.42
CA PRO A 30 20.39 8.71 14.63
C PRO A 30 20.94 10.11 14.37
N GLY A 31 20.38 11.12 15.02
CA GLY A 31 20.72 12.52 14.82
C GLY A 31 19.95 13.23 13.71
N HIS A 32 19.09 12.55 12.98
CA HIS A 32 18.18 13.13 12.00
C HIS A 32 16.74 13.10 12.49
N LYS A 33 15.94 14.08 12.07
CA LYS A 33 14.50 14.08 12.30
C LYS A 33 13.79 13.24 11.24
N ARG A 34 12.71 12.57 11.64
CA ARG A 34 11.87 11.77 10.75
C ARG A 34 10.83 12.67 10.08
N ASN A 35 11.19 13.27 8.96
CA ASN A 35 10.28 14.04 8.13
C ASN A 35 9.55 13.12 7.17
N ILE A 36 8.25 13.35 6.95
CA ILE A 36 7.38 12.43 6.24
C ILE A 36 6.97 13.05 4.90
N PRO A 37 7.56 12.61 3.78
CA PRO A 37 7.09 13.04 2.47
C PRO A 37 5.87 12.23 2.07
N ALA A 38 4.92 12.88 1.44
CA ALA A 38 3.72 12.25 0.90
C ALA A 38 3.43 12.73 -0.51
N ARG A 39 2.79 11.90 -1.32
CA ARG A 39 2.25 12.25 -2.63
C ARG A 39 0.75 12.11 -2.62
N VAL A 40 0.08 13.17 -3.06
CA VAL A 40 -1.39 13.24 -3.14
C VAL A 40 -1.82 12.98 -4.57
N TYR A 41 -2.80 12.11 -4.76
CA TYR A 41 -3.53 11.92 -6.01
C TYR A 41 -4.98 12.33 -5.76
N TYR A 42 -5.54 13.18 -6.60
CA TYR A 42 -6.86 13.76 -6.37
C TYR A 42 -7.65 13.97 -7.67
N PRO A 43 -8.99 13.90 -7.61
CA PRO A 43 -9.85 14.14 -8.77
C PRO A 43 -9.73 15.57 -9.28
N VAL A 44 -9.66 15.71 -10.60
CA VAL A 44 -9.74 17.00 -11.32
C VAL A 44 -10.63 16.83 -12.55
N LEU A 45 -11.14 17.95 -13.09
CA LEU A 45 -11.94 17.91 -14.32
C LEU A 45 -11.06 17.55 -15.52
N LYS A 46 -11.56 16.72 -16.43
CA LYS A 46 -10.81 16.29 -17.63
C LYS A 46 -10.43 17.47 -18.52
N GLU A 47 -11.30 18.46 -18.62
CA GLU A 47 -11.04 19.70 -19.38
C GLU A 47 -9.96 20.58 -18.75
N SER A 48 -9.73 20.48 -17.44
CA SER A 48 -8.72 21.31 -16.75
C SER A 48 -7.29 20.86 -16.96
N VAL A 49 -7.07 19.70 -17.58
CA VAL A 49 -5.73 19.12 -17.79
C VAL A 49 -5.30 19.07 -19.25
N ALA A 50 -6.12 19.57 -20.18
CA ALA A 50 -5.86 19.47 -21.62
C ALA A 50 -4.51 20.03 -22.07
N ASP A 51 -4.06 21.13 -21.43
CA ASP A 51 -2.80 21.80 -21.73
C ASP A 51 -1.67 21.47 -20.72
N LEU A 52 -1.90 20.54 -19.78
CA LEU A 52 -0.92 20.17 -18.77
C LEU A 52 -0.07 18.98 -19.22
N THR A 53 1.17 18.96 -18.77
CA THR A 53 2.06 17.81 -18.95
C THR A 53 1.87 16.80 -17.84
N MET A 54 1.85 15.52 -18.20
CA MET A 54 1.78 14.42 -17.23
C MET A 54 2.98 14.42 -16.29
N ALA A 55 2.74 14.08 -15.04
CA ALA A 55 3.76 13.96 -14.01
C ALA A 55 4.78 12.87 -14.33
N LYS A 56 6.02 13.05 -13.91
CA LYS A 56 7.01 11.96 -13.99
C LYS A 56 6.67 10.85 -13.00
N TYR A 57 6.84 9.61 -13.48
CA TYR A 57 6.65 8.43 -12.64
C TYR A 57 7.79 8.24 -11.64
N MET A 58 9.03 8.39 -12.09
CA MET A 58 10.24 8.07 -11.34
C MET A 58 11.30 9.16 -11.53
N THR A 59 12.13 9.36 -10.52
CA THR A 59 13.32 10.19 -10.59
C THR A 59 14.57 9.36 -10.81
N GLU A 60 15.68 10.01 -11.16
CA GLU A 60 16.98 9.33 -11.29
C GLU A 60 17.44 8.74 -9.95
N ASN A 61 17.17 9.41 -8.82
CA ASN A 61 17.51 8.92 -7.48
C ASN A 61 16.74 7.64 -7.12
N MET A 62 15.46 7.57 -7.46
CA MET A 62 14.65 6.35 -7.28
C MET A 62 15.21 5.18 -8.09
N ALA A 63 15.58 5.41 -9.35
CA ALA A 63 16.21 4.39 -10.20
C ALA A 63 17.56 3.91 -9.63
N ILE A 64 18.37 4.84 -9.09
CA ILE A 64 19.62 4.50 -8.38
C ILE A 64 19.31 3.66 -7.12
N GLY A 65 18.30 4.03 -6.34
CA GLY A 65 17.86 3.30 -5.15
C GLY A 65 17.44 1.88 -5.47
N LEU A 66 16.59 1.68 -6.48
CA LEU A 66 16.17 0.36 -6.96
C LEU A 66 17.36 -0.51 -7.37
N LYS A 67 18.30 0.05 -8.12
CA LYS A 67 19.52 -0.67 -8.52
C LYS A 67 20.38 -1.05 -7.34
N LYS A 68 20.61 -0.14 -6.39
CA LYS A 68 21.48 -0.36 -5.21
C LYS A 68 20.88 -1.37 -4.23
N THR A 69 19.56 -1.32 -4.03
CA THR A 69 18.88 -2.03 -2.94
C THR A 69 18.25 -3.33 -3.42
N MET A 70 17.57 -3.31 -4.55
CA MET A 70 16.84 -4.47 -5.08
C MET A 70 17.55 -5.15 -6.26
N HIS A 71 18.68 -4.62 -6.69
CA HIS A 71 19.42 -5.08 -7.89
C HIS A 71 18.58 -5.09 -9.17
N VAL A 72 17.51 -4.29 -9.22
CA VAL A 72 16.66 -4.12 -10.40
C VAL A 72 17.28 -3.04 -11.30
N PRO A 73 17.76 -3.39 -12.50
CA PRO A 73 18.31 -2.41 -13.42
C PRO A 73 17.17 -1.63 -14.09
N VAL A 74 17.02 -0.36 -13.75
CA VAL A 74 16.13 0.57 -14.44
C VAL A 74 16.96 1.46 -15.36
N ASN A 75 16.68 1.45 -16.65
CA ASN A 75 17.33 2.37 -17.60
C ASN A 75 16.55 3.69 -17.62
N PHE A 76 16.69 4.47 -16.53
CA PHE A 76 16.01 5.75 -16.34
C PHE A 76 16.24 6.71 -17.51
N LYS A 77 17.50 6.89 -17.94
CA LYS A 77 17.85 7.85 -19.01
C LYS A 77 17.17 7.50 -20.32
N LYS A 78 17.07 6.20 -20.64
CA LYS A 78 16.38 5.75 -21.84
C LYS A 78 14.88 6.00 -21.73
N ALA A 79 14.25 5.62 -20.62
CA ALA A 79 12.83 5.81 -20.40
C ALA A 79 12.42 7.30 -20.41
N ASP A 80 13.24 8.17 -19.80
CA ASP A 80 13.00 9.61 -19.78
C ASP A 80 13.15 10.23 -21.18
N ALA A 81 14.17 9.81 -21.95
CA ALA A 81 14.42 10.29 -23.31
C ALA A 81 13.37 9.79 -24.33
N GLU A 82 12.82 8.62 -24.15
CA GLU A 82 11.77 8.03 -25.00
C GLU A 82 10.35 8.52 -24.60
N GLY A 83 10.22 9.35 -23.56
CA GLY A 83 8.94 9.82 -23.06
C GLY A 83 8.15 8.77 -22.30
N ASP A 84 8.80 7.67 -21.92
CA ASP A 84 8.16 6.56 -21.20
C ASP A 84 8.13 6.75 -19.67
N ASN A 85 8.72 7.84 -19.14
CA ASN A 85 8.78 8.11 -17.72
C ASN A 85 7.69 9.08 -17.27
N PHE A 86 6.43 8.67 -17.35
CA PHE A 86 5.29 9.46 -16.89
C PHE A 86 4.30 8.64 -16.09
N SER A 87 3.42 9.31 -15.36
CA SER A 87 2.23 8.75 -14.71
C SER A 87 0.98 9.39 -15.32
N GLU A 88 -0.12 8.68 -15.38
CA GLU A 88 -1.42 9.17 -15.88
C GLU A 88 -2.07 10.18 -14.88
N CYS A 89 -1.27 11.15 -14.43
CA CYS A 89 -1.69 12.24 -13.55
C CYS A 89 -0.90 13.53 -13.86
N TYR A 90 -1.37 14.67 -13.38
CA TYR A 90 -0.89 15.99 -13.75
C TYR A 90 -0.43 16.78 -12.52
N GLU A 91 0.82 17.28 -12.52
CA GLU A 91 1.38 18.05 -11.40
C GLU A 91 0.60 19.36 -11.18
N ASN A 92 0.16 19.57 -9.93
CA ASN A 92 -0.54 20.77 -9.48
C ASN A 92 -1.77 21.16 -10.32
N ALA A 93 -2.47 20.15 -10.88
CA ALA A 93 -3.71 20.41 -11.63
C ALA A 93 -4.77 21.11 -10.75
N PRO A 94 -5.61 21.98 -11.33
CA PRO A 94 -6.61 22.73 -10.56
C PRO A 94 -7.58 21.81 -9.83
N LYS A 95 -7.77 22.02 -8.53
CA LYS A 95 -8.79 21.34 -7.73
C LYS A 95 -10.20 21.70 -8.21
N ILE A 96 -11.16 20.80 -8.00
CA ILE A 96 -12.58 21.09 -8.27
C ILE A 96 -13.12 21.95 -7.13
N GLU A 97 -13.48 23.19 -7.43
CA GLU A 97 -14.00 24.13 -6.41
C GLU A 97 -15.27 23.60 -5.74
N GLY A 98 -15.32 23.70 -4.41
CA GLY A 98 -16.48 23.34 -3.60
C GLY A 98 -16.78 21.83 -3.54
N LYS A 99 -15.96 20.98 -4.16
CA LYS A 99 -16.13 19.53 -4.12
C LYS A 99 -15.06 18.88 -3.26
N LYS A 100 -15.49 18.01 -2.34
CA LYS A 100 -14.63 17.22 -1.46
C LYS A 100 -14.79 15.73 -1.76
N PHE A 101 -13.74 14.97 -1.49
CA PHE A 101 -13.69 13.55 -1.76
C PHE A 101 -13.15 12.79 -0.54
N PRO A 102 -13.63 11.56 -0.29
CA PRO A 102 -13.17 10.75 0.84
C PRO A 102 -11.68 10.42 0.71
N LEU A 103 -11.01 10.25 1.86
CA LEU A 103 -9.57 10.04 1.98
C LEU A 103 -9.21 8.57 2.10
N ILE A 104 -8.22 8.15 1.30
CA ILE A 104 -7.53 6.88 1.42
C ILE A 104 -6.05 7.13 1.72
N MET A 105 -5.54 6.54 2.80
CA MET A 105 -4.11 6.51 3.10
C MET A 105 -3.49 5.25 2.52
N PHE A 106 -2.46 5.40 1.70
CA PHE A 106 -1.72 4.29 1.10
C PHE A 106 -0.29 4.21 1.66
N ASN A 107 0.12 3.02 2.12
CA ASN A 107 1.48 2.74 2.59
C ASN A 107 2.17 1.74 1.64
N HIS A 108 3.35 2.07 1.14
CA HIS A 108 4.13 1.18 0.28
C HIS A 108 4.74 0.00 1.04
N GLY A 109 5.30 -0.99 0.35
CA GLY A 109 6.05 -2.09 0.97
C GLY A 109 7.43 -1.68 1.46
N LEU A 110 8.01 -2.44 2.43
CA LEU A 110 9.40 -2.27 2.83
C LEU A 110 10.32 -2.43 1.61
N LEU A 111 11.29 -1.54 1.45
CA LEU A 111 12.17 -1.46 0.28
C LEU A 111 11.44 -1.17 -1.05
N SER A 112 10.19 -0.70 -0.99
CA SER A 112 9.52 -0.07 -2.12
C SER A 112 9.70 1.46 -2.05
N PHE A 113 8.78 2.23 -2.57
CA PHE A 113 8.77 3.69 -2.52
C PHE A 113 7.32 4.18 -2.69
N ARG A 114 7.03 5.43 -2.31
CA ARG A 114 5.65 5.96 -2.28
C ARG A 114 4.94 5.92 -3.64
N GLU A 115 5.68 5.95 -4.77
CA GLU A 115 5.12 5.83 -6.11
C GLU A 115 5.00 4.38 -6.61
N GLY A 116 5.42 3.39 -5.82
CA GLY A 116 5.49 1.98 -6.24
C GLY A 116 4.16 1.30 -6.54
N ASN A 117 3.04 1.93 -6.17
CA ASN A 117 1.68 1.52 -6.50
C ASN A 117 0.86 2.71 -7.05
N SER A 118 1.51 3.60 -7.80
CA SER A 118 0.87 4.82 -8.31
C SER A 118 -0.27 4.52 -9.27
N PHE A 119 -0.21 3.44 -10.04
CA PHE A 119 -1.29 3.09 -10.97
C PHE A 119 -2.61 2.81 -10.24
N LEU A 120 -2.54 2.09 -9.12
CA LEU A 120 -3.71 1.88 -8.26
C LEU A 120 -4.18 3.20 -7.62
N CYS A 121 -3.26 4.02 -7.10
CA CYS A 121 -3.62 5.31 -6.49
C CYS A 121 -4.29 6.25 -7.51
N ILE A 122 -3.80 6.28 -8.75
CA ILE A 122 -4.37 7.07 -9.85
C ILE A 122 -5.76 6.54 -10.23
N GLU A 123 -5.93 5.22 -10.33
CA GLU A 123 -7.24 4.64 -10.61
C GLU A 123 -8.27 5.05 -9.55
N LEU A 124 -7.93 4.91 -8.26
CA LEU A 124 -8.81 5.31 -7.15
C LEU A 124 -9.13 6.81 -7.19
N ALA A 125 -8.14 7.65 -7.47
CA ALA A 125 -8.37 9.09 -7.60
C ALA A 125 -9.30 9.41 -8.78
N SER A 126 -9.14 8.72 -9.92
CA SER A 126 -10.05 8.88 -11.07
C SER A 126 -11.51 8.51 -10.74
N LYS A 127 -11.73 7.67 -9.74
CA LYS A 127 -13.04 7.24 -9.24
C LYS A 127 -13.59 8.11 -8.10
N GLY A 128 -12.96 9.23 -7.81
CA GLY A 128 -13.49 10.20 -6.84
C GLY A 128 -13.04 9.90 -5.39
N TYR A 129 -11.78 9.56 -5.20
CA TYR A 129 -11.11 9.53 -3.90
C TYR A 129 -9.93 10.49 -3.88
N VAL A 130 -9.57 11.03 -2.75
CA VAL A 130 -8.22 11.56 -2.52
C VAL A 130 -7.38 10.44 -1.95
N VAL A 131 -6.23 10.17 -2.58
CA VAL A 131 -5.29 9.15 -2.11
C VAL A 131 -3.99 9.82 -1.70
N ILE A 132 -3.57 9.60 -0.46
CA ILE A 132 -2.28 10.08 0.05
C ILE A 132 -1.35 8.86 0.21
N SER A 133 -0.34 8.78 -0.65
CA SER A 133 0.71 7.79 -0.56
C SER A 133 1.85 8.30 0.31
N VAL A 134 2.08 7.64 1.45
CA VAL A 134 3.05 8.04 2.47
C VAL A 134 4.42 7.45 2.16
N GLY A 135 5.46 8.27 2.19
CA GLY A 135 6.84 7.83 2.08
C GLY A 135 7.45 7.56 3.46
N HIS A 136 8.19 6.46 3.59
CA HIS A 136 8.84 6.05 4.83
C HIS A 136 10.36 6.16 4.68
N PRO A 137 10.98 7.25 5.16
CA PRO A 137 12.41 7.50 5.02
C PRO A 137 13.26 6.36 5.58
N TYR A 138 14.36 6.06 4.90
CA TYR A 138 15.31 4.98 5.23
C TYR A 138 14.74 3.55 5.15
N ASP A 139 13.42 3.38 5.09
CA ASP A 139 12.73 2.11 4.84
C ASP A 139 12.48 1.89 3.34
N ALA A 140 12.33 2.98 2.57
CA ALA A 140 12.17 2.96 1.11
C ALA A 140 13.51 2.88 0.38
N VAL A 141 13.53 2.36 -0.85
CA VAL A 141 14.76 2.33 -1.69
C VAL A 141 15.33 3.73 -1.91
N CYS A 142 14.47 4.72 -2.03
CA CYS A 142 14.77 6.14 -2.07
C CYS A 142 13.55 6.90 -1.57
N THR A 143 13.79 7.91 -0.77
CA THR A 143 12.78 8.87 -0.31
C THR A 143 13.22 10.27 -0.72
N GLU A 144 12.40 10.97 -1.47
CA GLU A 144 12.64 12.35 -1.89
C GLU A 144 11.67 13.29 -1.18
N PHE A 145 12.18 14.43 -0.74
CA PHE A 145 11.44 15.47 -0.05
C PHE A 145 11.11 16.62 -1.04
N ASP A 146 10.16 17.47 -0.67
CA ASP A 146 9.71 18.59 -1.49
C ASP A 146 10.76 19.72 -1.66
N ASP A 147 11.76 19.77 -0.77
CA ASP A 147 12.91 20.66 -0.90
C ASP A 147 13.99 20.17 -1.88
N GLY A 148 13.76 19.02 -2.53
CA GLY A 148 14.69 18.39 -3.47
C GLY A 148 15.79 17.54 -2.81
N THR A 149 15.83 17.47 -1.47
CA THR A 149 16.74 16.55 -0.78
C THR A 149 16.22 15.11 -0.86
N TYR A 150 17.08 14.14 -0.62
CA TYR A 150 16.70 12.73 -0.66
C TYR A 150 17.55 11.87 0.26
N VAL A 151 17.01 10.71 0.65
CA VAL A 151 17.72 9.68 1.40
C VAL A 151 17.49 8.31 0.76
N PHE A 152 18.50 7.45 0.83
CA PHE A 152 18.36 6.05 0.43
C PHE A 152 17.98 5.17 1.62
N ALA A 153 17.58 3.93 1.33
CA ALA A 153 17.36 2.91 2.34
C ALA A 153 18.55 2.80 3.29
N MET A 154 18.27 2.56 4.57
CA MET A 154 19.32 2.33 5.57
C MET A 154 20.26 1.22 5.11
N LYS A 155 21.57 1.46 5.19
CA LYS A 155 22.57 0.47 4.79
C LYS A 155 22.37 -0.84 5.57
N GLY A 156 22.24 -1.94 4.85
CA GLY A 156 22.07 -3.27 5.43
C GLY A 156 20.65 -3.59 5.92
N ILE A 157 19.65 -2.74 5.60
CA ILE A 157 18.24 -3.00 5.95
C ILE A 157 17.74 -4.35 5.43
N GLN A 158 18.22 -4.81 4.26
CA GLN A 158 17.90 -6.13 3.73
C GLN A 158 18.35 -7.23 4.70
N ASN A 159 19.56 -7.11 5.27
CA ASN A 159 20.06 -8.08 6.22
C ASN A 159 19.24 -8.10 7.50
N LYS A 160 18.88 -6.90 8.02
CA LYS A 160 18.03 -6.79 9.22
C LYS A 160 16.63 -7.39 9.00
N GLN A 161 16.08 -7.25 7.80
CA GLN A 161 14.82 -7.91 7.43
C GLN A 161 14.97 -9.44 7.46
N TYR A 162 16.13 -9.97 7.10
CA TYR A 162 16.39 -11.40 6.95
C TYR A 162 17.26 -12.00 8.05
N GLU A 163 17.82 -11.22 8.96
CA GLU A 163 18.75 -11.64 10.02
C GLU A 163 18.27 -12.82 10.89
N PRO A 164 16.98 -12.99 11.13
CA PRO A 164 16.49 -14.15 11.87
C PRO A 164 16.18 -15.36 11.00
N MET A 165 16.47 -15.31 9.69
CA MET A 165 15.88 -16.23 8.71
C MET A 165 16.28 -17.68 8.82
N LEU A 166 17.46 -18.03 9.29
CA LEU A 166 17.83 -19.47 9.31
C LEU A 166 16.89 -20.28 10.23
N GLY A 167 16.68 -19.83 11.46
CA GLY A 167 15.73 -20.48 12.38
C GLY A 167 14.27 -20.23 12.00
N GLY A 168 13.94 -19.00 11.64
CA GLY A 168 12.60 -18.58 11.23
C GLY A 168 12.15 -19.23 9.92
N PHE A 169 13.03 -19.39 8.93
CA PHE A 169 12.70 -20.00 7.65
C PHE A 169 12.22 -21.45 7.77
N PHE A 170 12.93 -22.28 8.54
CA PHE A 170 12.50 -23.67 8.77
C PHE A 170 11.16 -23.76 9.50
N ASN A 171 10.92 -22.86 10.44
CA ASN A 171 9.65 -22.79 11.15
C ASN A 171 8.53 -22.28 10.24
N ALA A 172 8.76 -21.21 9.49
CA ALA A 172 7.80 -20.71 8.50
C ALA A 172 7.42 -21.77 7.46
N TYR A 173 8.41 -22.52 6.93
CA TYR A 173 8.17 -23.61 5.99
C TYR A 173 7.29 -24.72 6.57
N LYS A 174 7.46 -25.05 7.88
CA LYS A 174 6.58 -26.01 8.56
C LYS A 174 5.15 -25.47 8.68
N LEU A 175 5.00 -24.17 8.99
CA LEU A 175 3.69 -23.53 9.11
C LEU A 175 2.96 -23.42 7.77
N ILE A 176 3.66 -23.15 6.67
CA ILE A 176 3.09 -23.20 5.31
C ILE A 176 2.51 -24.59 4.98
N LYS A 177 3.07 -25.66 5.53
CA LYS A 177 2.57 -27.04 5.36
C LYS A 177 1.56 -27.48 6.42
N TYR A 178 1.32 -26.67 7.42
CA TYR A 178 0.36 -26.98 8.49
C TYR A 178 -1.06 -27.05 7.94
N ASN A 179 -1.81 -28.10 8.29
CA ASN A 179 -3.19 -28.35 7.86
C ASN A 179 -4.16 -28.54 9.04
N GLY A 180 -3.80 -28.00 10.20
CA GLY A 180 -4.66 -27.99 11.37
C GLY A 180 -5.58 -26.78 11.44
N ASP A 181 -6.01 -26.44 12.63
CA ASP A 181 -6.91 -25.33 12.90
C ASP A 181 -6.30 -23.97 12.57
N ASN A 182 -7.11 -23.04 12.04
CA ASN A 182 -6.67 -21.72 11.62
C ASN A 182 -6.25 -20.84 12.81
N ARG A 183 -6.88 -20.96 13.96
CA ARG A 183 -6.52 -20.20 15.17
C ARG A 183 -5.15 -20.65 15.67
N GLU A 184 -4.93 -21.96 15.76
CA GLU A 184 -3.63 -22.52 16.13
C GLU A 184 -2.54 -22.10 15.12
N LEU A 185 -2.85 -22.07 13.82
CA LEU A 185 -1.94 -21.59 12.78
C LEU A 185 -1.56 -20.13 12.98
N ALA A 186 -2.53 -19.27 13.25
CA ALA A 186 -2.29 -17.84 13.48
C ALA A 186 -1.44 -17.60 14.75
N GLU A 187 -1.70 -18.34 15.83
CA GLU A 187 -0.90 -18.28 17.07
C GLU A 187 0.57 -18.68 16.82
N LYS A 188 0.78 -19.75 16.05
CA LYS A 188 2.13 -20.20 15.67
C LYS A 188 2.86 -19.19 14.78
N PHE A 189 2.16 -18.52 13.86
CA PHE A 189 2.74 -17.43 13.06
C PHE A 189 3.08 -16.22 13.94
N GLU A 190 2.23 -15.87 14.91
CA GLU A 190 2.49 -14.81 15.87
C GLU A 190 3.76 -15.12 16.70
N GLU A 191 3.87 -16.33 17.24
CA GLU A 191 5.08 -16.78 17.96
C GLU A 191 6.34 -16.68 17.07
N LEU A 192 6.24 -17.10 15.81
CA LEU A 192 7.33 -16.98 14.85
C LEU A 192 7.71 -15.50 14.62
N GLN A 193 6.73 -14.62 14.46
CA GLN A 193 6.95 -13.19 14.27
C GLN A 193 7.61 -12.56 15.50
N GLN A 194 7.16 -12.90 16.71
CA GLN A 194 7.76 -12.41 17.96
C GLN A 194 9.22 -12.83 18.08
N ASN A 195 9.53 -14.07 17.76
CA ASN A 195 10.87 -14.63 17.92
C ASN A 195 11.87 -14.21 16.82
N TYR A 196 11.37 -13.95 15.60
CA TYR A 196 12.25 -13.80 14.43
C TYR A 196 12.02 -12.54 13.60
N CYS A 197 10.99 -11.72 13.87
CA CYS A 197 10.66 -10.56 13.03
C CYS A 197 10.67 -9.24 13.81
N ALA A 198 11.47 -9.14 14.87
CA ALA A 198 11.50 -7.97 15.76
C ALA A 198 11.76 -6.66 15.01
N PHE A 199 12.67 -6.66 14.03
CA PHE A 199 12.93 -5.48 13.21
C PHE A 199 11.69 -5.06 12.41
N VAL A 200 11.08 -5.98 11.65
CA VAL A 200 9.90 -5.70 10.83
C VAL A 200 8.74 -5.21 11.70
N ARG A 201 8.50 -5.88 12.83
CA ARG A 201 7.48 -5.47 13.83
C ARG A 201 7.72 -4.05 14.35
N SER A 202 8.96 -3.68 14.63
CA SER A 202 9.30 -2.31 15.10
C SER A 202 8.99 -1.23 14.06
N ARG A 203 8.99 -1.58 12.76
CA ARG A 203 8.67 -0.63 11.70
C ARG A 203 7.17 -0.31 11.63
N ILE A 204 6.29 -1.25 12.00
CA ILE A 204 4.84 -1.03 12.02
C ILE A 204 4.50 0.22 12.84
N SER A 205 4.92 0.28 14.10
CA SER A 205 4.57 1.40 14.96
C SER A 205 5.16 2.75 14.49
N GLU A 206 6.30 2.73 13.77
CA GLU A 206 6.84 3.94 13.15
C GLU A 206 6.02 4.37 11.92
N TRP A 207 5.59 3.43 11.09
CA TRP A 207 4.77 3.71 9.91
C TRP A 207 3.35 4.15 10.28
N GLU A 208 2.79 3.64 11.37
CA GLU A 208 1.54 4.17 11.94
C GLU A 208 1.68 5.66 12.31
N LYS A 209 2.76 6.03 13.01
CA LYS A 209 3.04 7.44 13.36
C LYS A 209 3.26 8.29 12.10
N ASP A 210 3.97 7.78 11.10
CA ASP A 210 4.18 8.47 9.83
C ASP A 210 2.84 8.74 9.15
N THR A 211 1.97 7.73 9.07
CA THR A 211 0.64 7.84 8.48
C THR A 211 -0.23 8.83 9.23
N MET A 212 -0.21 8.80 10.57
CA MET A 212 -0.95 9.77 11.40
C MET A 212 -0.45 11.19 11.21
N ASN A 213 0.87 11.42 11.13
CA ASN A 213 1.39 12.75 10.84
C ASN A 213 0.95 13.26 9.44
N ALA A 214 0.86 12.38 8.45
CA ALA A 214 0.33 12.75 7.13
C ALA A 214 -1.18 13.04 7.18
N ILE A 215 -1.97 12.33 7.99
CA ILE A 215 -3.39 12.60 8.23
C ILE A 215 -3.58 13.96 8.92
N ASP A 216 -2.82 14.24 9.97
CA ASP A 216 -2.91 15.51 10.70
C ASP A 216 -2.61 16.69 9.78
N TYR A 217 -1.56 16.58 8.97
CA TYR A 217 -1.26 17.58 7.94
C TYR A 217 -2.43 17.75 6.95
N ALA A 218 -3.03 16.65 6.50
CA ALA A 218 -4.14 16.68 5.56
C ALA A 218 -5.38 17.38 6.17
N LYS A 219 -5.68 17.13 7.44
CA LYS A 219 -6.78 17.81 8.16
C LYS A 219 -6.56 19.32 8.26
N GLU A 220 -5.33 19.75 8.48
CA GLU A 220 -4.98 21.16 8.61
C GLU A 220 -4.90 21.89 7.26
N ASN A 221 -4.39 21.25 6.22
CA ASN A 221 -3.98 21.92 4.99
C ASN A 221 -4.77 21.52 3.73
N LEU A 222 -5.54 20.43 3.75
CA LEU A 222 -6.22 19.87 2.57
C LEU A 222 -7.73 19.69 2.78
N SER A 223 -8.30 20.30 3.82
CA SER A 223 -9.72 20.22 4.18
C SER A 223 -10.65 20.89 3.15
N ASP A 224 -10.10 21.63 2.20
CA ASP A 224 -10.83 22.22 1.08
C ASP A 224 -11.19 21.18 -0.01
N MET A 225 -10.44 20.09 -0.09
CA MET A 225 -10.61 19.02 -1.10
C MET A 225 -10.91 17.64 -0.49
N ILE A 226 -10.71 17.44 0.81
CA ILE A 226 -10.93 16.17 1.49
C ILE A 226 -12.20 16.23 2.33
N ASP A 227 -13.05 15.21 2.17
CA ASP A 227 -14.17 14.93 3.06
C ASP A 227 -13.75 13.95 4.14
N PHE A 228 -13.72 14.40 5.38
CA PHE A 228 -13.37 13.58 6.55
C PHE A 228 -14.61 13.00 7.27
N GLU A 229 -15.83 13.39 6.88
CA GLU A 229 -17.06 12.92 7.57
C GLU A 229 -17.26 11.40 7.47
N PRO A 230 -16.99 10.74 6.33
CA PRO A 230 -17.12 9.29 6.26
C PRO A 230 -16.06 8.52 7.05
N GLY A 231 -15.06 9.22 7.58
CA GLY A 231 -13.84 8.64 8.10
C GLY A 231 -12.73 8.51 7.05
N ILE A 232 -11.72 7.73 7.36
CA ILE A 232 -10.53 7.55 6.52
C ILE A 232 -10.33 6.04 6.27
N ALA A 233 -10.02 5.66 5.04
CA ALA A 233 -9.57 4.29 4.76
C ALA A 233 -8.05 4.18 4.83
N ALA A 234 -7.54 3.05 5.31
CA ALA A 234 -6.12 2.73 5.29
C ALA A 234 -5.84 1.51 4.40
N CYS A 235 -4.83 1.59 3.57
CA CYS A 235 -4.42 0.45 2.75
C CYS A 235 -2.92 0.46 2.49
N GLY A 236 -2.42 -0.65 1.97
CA GLY A 236 -1.02 -0.73 1.58
C GLY A 236 -0.59 -2.09 1.08
N HIS A 237 0.63 -2.13 0.59
CA HIS A 237 1.27 -3.34 0.10
C HIS A 237 2.29 -3.88 1.11
N SER A 238 2.32 -5.20 1.34
CA SER A 238 3.32 -5.83 2.19
C SER A 238 3.32 -5.25 3.62
N LEU A 239 4.43 -4.69 4.09
CA LEU A 239 4.52 -4.01 5.39
C LEU A 239 3.53 -2.86 5.50
N GLY A 240 3.27 -2.13 4.41
CA GLY A 240 2.24 -1.08 4.36
C GLY A 240 0.83 -1.62 4.58
N GLY A 241 0.54 -2.83 4.08
CA GLY A 241 -0.72 -3.51 4.33
C GLY A 241 -0.86 -3.96 5.79
N ALA A 242 0.22 -4.48 6.38
CA ALA A 242 0.26 -4.78 7.81
C ALA A 242 0.08 -3.52 8.68
N THR A 243 0.65 -2.39 8.26
CA THR A 243 0.44 -1.08 8.92
C THR A 243 -1.03 -0.66 8.83
N ALA A 244 -1.68 -0.82 7.66
CA ALA A 244 -3.10 -0.54 7.50
C ALA A 244 -3.97 -1.42 8.42
N TYR A 245 -3.60 -2.69 8.61
CA TYR A 245 -4.29 -3.59 9.53
C TYR A 245 -4.20 -3.10 10.99
N MET A 246 -3.01 -2.66 11.43
CA MET A 246 -2.82 -2.11 12.78
C MET A 246 -3.53 -0.76 12.96
N LEU A 247 -3.50 0.13 11.96
CA LEU A 247 -4.25 1.39 11.98
C LEU A 247 -5.76 1.16 12.20
N CYS A 248 -6.32 0.09 11.65
CA CYS A 248 -7.71 -0.29 11.91
C CYS A 248 -7.98 -0.64 13.38
N PHE A 249 -7.01 -1.17 14.12
CA PHE A 249 -7.14 -1.38 15.57
C PHE A 249 -6.98 -0.09 16.37
N ASP A 250 -5.96 0.70 16.03
CA ASP A 250 -5.41 1.70 16.93
C ASP A 250 -5.96 3.11 16.71
N LYS A 251 -6.60 3.38 15.56
CA LYS A 251 -7.07 4.72 15.18
C LYS A 251 -8.56 4.76 14.92
N PRO A 252 -9.33 5.49 15.74
CA PRO A 252 -10.79 5.54 15.61
C PRO A 252 -11.26 6.16 14.28
N GLU A 253 -10.51 7.12 13.72
CA GLU A 253 -10.83 7.74 12.44
C GLU A 253 -10.63 6.83 11.22
N ILE A 254 -9.87 5.74 11.36
CA ILE A 254 -9.77 4.73 10.31
C ILE A 254 -10.99 3.82 10.39
N VAL A 255 -11.79 3.80 9.34
CA VAL A 255 -13.09 3.10 9.34
C VAL A 255 -13.07 1.75 8.64
N CYS A 256 -12.13 1.54 7.71
CA CYS A 256 -11.93 0.27 7.01
C CYS A 256 -10.51 0.16 6.47
N GLY A 257 -10.09 -1.04 6.07
CA GLY A 257 -8.74 -1.23 5.56
C GLY A 257 -8.58 -2.33 4.52
N ILE A 258 -7.53 -2.20 3.70
CA ILE A 258 -7.10 -3.22 2.72
C ILE A 258 -5.62 -3.49 2.89
N ASN A 259 -5.28 -4.77 2.99
CA ASN A 259 -3.90 -5.26 2.97
C ASN A 259 -3.63 -6.02 1.67
N ILE A 260 -2.60 -5.61 0.94
CA ILE A 260 -2.11 -6.34 -0.24
C ILE A 260 -0.90 -7.18 0.19
N ASP A 261 -1.11 -8.47 0.34
CA ASP A 261 -0.10 -9.52 0.47
C ASP A 261 0.90 -9.32 1.62
N GLY A 262 0.46 -8.67 2.69
CA GLY A 262 1.26 -8.45 3.91
C GLY A 262 0.87 -9.39 5.04
N ALA A 263 1.82 -10.13 5.62
CA ALA A 263 1.55 -10.82 6.88
C ALA A 263 1.20 -9.79 7.98
N PRO A 264 0.20 -10.05 8.83
CA PRO A 264 -0.29 -9.12 9.83
C PRO A 264 0.70 -8.97 11.00
N PHE A 265 1.86 -8.37 10.71
CA PHE A 265 2.82 -7.97 11.72
C PHE A 265 2.23 -6.91 12.66
N GLY A 266 2.75 -6.80 13.87
CA GLY A 266 2.29 -5.81 14.84
C GLY A 266 1.74 -6.45 16.11
N GLU A 267 1.20 -5.65 17.01
CA GLU A 267 0.67 -6.08 18.32
C GLU A 267 -0.84 -6.37 18.21
N ASN A 268 -1.20 -7.43 17.46
CA ASN A 268 -2.60 -7.80 17.20
C ASN A 268 -3.06 -9.10 17.89
N HIS A 269 -2.19 -9.78 18.62
CA HIS A 269 -2.54 -11.01 19.35
C HIS A 269 -3.62 -10.77 20.40
N GLY A 270 -4.66 -11.62 20.39
CA GLY A 270 -5.78 -11.51 21.34
C GLY A 270 -6.68 -10.27 21.15
N ARG A 271 -6.46 -9.49 20.10
CA ARG A 271 -7.29 -8.33 19.78
C ARG A 271 -8.38 -8.70 18.78
N ILE A 272 -9.54 -8.05 18.89
CA ILE A 272 -10.69 -8.26 18.01
C ILE A 272 -10.73 -7.13 16.98
N GLN A 273 -10.77 -7.47 15.69
CA GLN A 273 -10.94 -6.48 14.63
C GLN A 273 -12.42 -6.07 14.52
N GLU A 274 -12.70 -4.80 14.76
CA GLU A 274 -14.06 -4.23 14.78
C GLU A 274 -14.42 -3.46 13.50
N LYS A 275 -13.50 -3.41 12.53
CA LYS A 275 -13.68 -2.66 11.28
C LYS A 275 -13.61 -3.59 10.08
N PRO A 276 -14.39 -3.32 9.00
CA PRO A 276 -14.32 -4.08 7.77
C PRO A 276 -12.90 -4.14 7.22
N PHE A 277 -12.47 -5.33 6.81
CA PHE A 277 -11.12 -5.53 6.32
C PHE A 277 -11.06 -6.47 5.11
N LEU A 278 -10.26 -6.10 4.10
CA LEU A 278 -10.01 -6.90 2.92
C LEU A 278 -8.53 -7.30 2.88
N GLN A 279 -8.28 -8.60 2.86
CA GLN A 279 -6.96 -9.17 2.62
C GLN A 279 -6.86 -9.66 1.17
N ILE A 280 -5.93 -9.10 0.43
CA ILE A 280 -5.56 -9.54 -0.92
C ILE A 280 -4.25 -10.31 -0.80
N SER A 281 -4.17 -11.49 -1.43
CA SER A 281 -3.06 -12.42 -1.23
C SER A 281 -2.62 -13.07 -2.53
N CYS A 282 -1.33 -13.36 -2.67
CA CYS A 282 -0.90 -14.42 -3.57
C CYS A 282 -1.03 -15.78 -2.87
N THR A 283 -1.17 -16.85 -3.62
CA THR A 283 -1.37 -18.21 -3.08
C THR A 283 -0.26 -18.62 -2.09
N GLY A 284 0.97 -18.11 -2.29
CA GLY A 284 2.12 -18.46 -1.45
C GLY A 284 2.08 -17.89 -0.02
N ASN A 285 1.40 -16.75 0.20
CA ASN A 285 1.38 -16.03 1.48
C ASN A 285 0.11 -16.25 2.30
N LEU A 286 -0.93 -16.81 1.72
CA LEU A 286 -2.26 -16.95 2.34
C LEU A 286 -2.24 -17.49 3.78
N LYS A 287 -1.42 -18.48 4.08
CA LYS A 287 -1.34 -19.04 5.43
C LYS A 287 -0.71 -18.12 6.46
N ALA A 288 0.21 -17.26 6.06
CA ALA A 288 0.82 -16.27 6.94
C ALA A 288 -0.15 -15.14 7.31
N GLU A 289 -1.26 -15.02 6.59
CA GLU A 289 -2.26 -13.97 6.72
C GLU A 289 -3.54 -14.44 7.44
N THR A 290 -3.58 -15.70 7.89
CA THR A 290 -4.75 -16.33 8.52
C THR A 290 -5.30 -15.54 9.72
N ARG A 291 -4.44 -14.79 10.45
CA ARG A 291 -4.84 -13.94 11.57
C ARG A 291 -5.92 -12.93 11.22
N VAL A 292 -5.95 -12.43 9.98
CA VAL A 292 -6.94 -11.45 9.51
C VAL A 292 -8.37 -12.00 9.55
N PHE A 293 -8.53 -13.32 9.49
CA PHE A 293 -9.82 -14.00 9.34
C PHE A 293 -10.35 -14.64 10.63
N ILE A 294 -9.71 -14.35 11.76
CA ILE A 294 -10.12 -14.81 13.08
C ILE A 294 -10.20 -13.62 14.04
N ASP A 295 -11.05 -13.72 15.07
CA ASP A 295 -11.29 -12.67 16.06
C ASP A 295 -11.71 -11.32 15.41
N HIS A 296 -12.78 -11.34 14.61
CA HIS A 296 -13.32 -10.13 13.98
C HIS A 296 -14.83 -9.99 14.23
N LYS A 297 -15.28 -8.75 14.49
CA LYS A 297 -16.69 -8.36 14.68
C LYS A 297 -17.25 -7.58 13.49
N ALA A 298 -16.45 -7.31 12.48
CA ALA A 298 -16.86 -6.68 11.24
C ALA A 298 -16.58 -7.63 10.06
N PRO A 299 -17.21 -7.46 8.90
CA PRO A 299 -16.97 -8.30 7.73
C PRO A 299 -15.49 -8.33 7.32
N ALA A 300 -14.94 -9.51 7.09
CA ALA A 300 -13.61 -9.72 6.56
C ALA A 300 -13.67 -10.48 5.24
N TYR A 301 -12.82 -10.07 4.29
CA TYR A 301 -12.79 -10.64 2.96
C TYR A 301 -11.38 -11.12 2.61
N SER A 302 -11.30 -12.30 1.99
CA SER A 302 -10.07 -12.82 1.40
C SER A 302 -10.21 -12.84 -0.12
N VAL A 303 -9.25 -12.24 -0.82
CA VAL A 303 -9.14 -12.31 -2.28
C VAL A 303 -7.78 -12.86 -2.64
N VAL A 304 -7.76 -14.08 -3.18
CA VAL A 304 -6.53 -14.78 -3.54
C VAL A 304 -6.32 -14.73 -5.05
N PHE A 305 -5.24 -14.09 -5.47
CA PHE A 305 -4.84 -14.01 -6.87
C PHE A 305 -4.04 -15.26 -7.27
N ARG A 306 -4.45 -15.89 -8.36
CA ARG A 306 -3.75 -17.02 -8.97
C ARG A 306 -2.55 -16.53 -9.78
N ASP A 307 -1.51 -17.34 -9.84
CA ASP A 307 -0.31 -17.05 -10.62
C ASP A 307 0.37 -15.70 -10.35
N MET A 308 0.14 -15.15 -9.16
CA MET A 308 0.79 -13.94 -8.67
C MET A 308 1.94 -14.26 -7.73
N ALA A 309 2.89 -13.32 -7.65
CA ALA A 309 3.92 -13.29 -6.64
C ALA A 309 3.93 -11.91 -5.95
N HIS A 310 4.46 -11.85 -4.73
CA HIS A 310 4.42 -10.72 -3.82
C HIS A 310 4.71 -9.34 -4.48
N VAL A 311 5.82 -9.24 -5.21
CA VAL A 311 6.24 -7.98 -5.86
C VAL A 311 5.32 -7.61 -7.03
N GLY A 312 4.60 -8.57 -7.59
CA GLY A 312 3.69 -8.35 -8.72
C GLY A 312 2.48 -7.49 -8.42
N PHE A 313 2.11 -7.31 -7.14
CA PHE A 313 1.04 -6.40 -6.75
C PHE A 313 1.43 -4.91 -6.77
N SER A 314 2.64 -4.60 -7.21
CA SER A 314 3.11 -3.22 -7.42
C SER A 314 3.20 -2.89 -8.91
N ASP A 315 3.45 -1.63 -9.23
CA ASP A 315 3.67 -1.14 -10.60
C ASP A 315 4.82 -1.86 -11.32
N MET A 316 5.69 -2.54 -10.56
CA MET A 316 6.77 -3.39 -11.08
C MET A 316 6.25 -4.47 -12.03
N LYS A 317 5.00 -4.94 -11.87
CA LYS A 317 4.38 -5.91 -12.78
C LYS A 317 4.29 -5.41 -14.22
N HIS A 318 4.05 -4.13 -14.40
CA HIS A 318 4.02 -3.47 -15.71
C HIS A 318 5.42 -3.08 -16.22
N MET A 319 6.40 -2.98 -15.34
CA MET A 319 7.74 -2.46 -15.67
C MET A 319 8.75 -3.55 -16.04
N ILE A 320 8.65 -4.73 -15.42
CA ILE A 320 9.63 -5.80 -15.58
C ILE A 320 8.95 -7.11 -16.01
N LYS A 321 9.63 -7.85 -16.91
CA LYS A 321 9.14 -9.13 -17.44
C LYS A 321 9.78 -10.34 -16.72
N PHE A 322 9.93 -10.28 -15.40
CA PHE A 322 10.47 -11.39 -14.61
C PHE A 322 9.35 -12.12 -13.86
N ASN A 323 8.73 -13.09 -14.53
CA ASN A 323 7.62 -13.87 -13.97
C ASN A 323 7.96 -14.59 -12.66
N SER A 324 9.21 -14.94 -12.43
CA SER A 324 9.67 -15.52 -11.15
C SER A 324 9.56 -14.54 -9.97
N LEU A 325 9.60 -13.23 -10.24
CA LEU A 325 9.51 -12.18 -9.24
C LEU A 325 8.08 -11.62 -9.10
N THR A 326 7.37 -11.48 -10.23
CA THR A 326 6.07 -10.80 -10.28
C THR A 326 4.87 -11.72 -10.48
N GLY A 327 5.10 -13.02 -10.67
CA GLY A 327 4.06 -13.98 -11.05
C GLY A 327 3.82 -14.04 -12.56
N LYS A 328 3.04 -15.03 -13.01
CA LYS A 328 2.75 -15.28 -14.43
C LYS A 328 1.49 -14.60 -14.91
N LEU A 329 0.60 -14.17 -14.00
CA LEU A 329 -0.64 -13.48 -14.36
C LEU A 329 -0.33 -12.27 -15.24
N ASP A 330 -1.17 -11.99 -16.22
CA ASP A 330 -1.06 -10.80 -17.06
C ASP A 330 -1.18 -9.52 -16.23
N ALA A 331 -0.43 -8.47 -16.61
CA ALA A 331 -0.36 -7.24 -15.83
C ALA A 331 -1.67 -6.44 -15.85
N ASP A 332 -2.35 -6.40 -17.01
CA ASP A 332 -3.61 -5.67 -17.16
C ASP A 332 -4.73 -6.39 -16.41
N LEU A 333 -4.80 -7.73 -16.50
CA LEU A 333 -5.74 -8.54 -15.72
C LEU A 333 -5.52 -8.43 -14.21
N MET A 334 -4.27 -8.40 -13.76
CA MET A 334 -3.93 -8.15 -12.35
C MET A 334 -4.47 -6.78 -11.93
N HIS A 335 -4.14 -5.74 -12.68
CA HIS A 335 -4.51 -4.37 -12.37
C HIS A 335 -6.03 -4.18 -12.33
N GLU A 336 -6.75 -4.69 -13.33
CA GLU A 336 -8.21 -4.61 -13.42
C GLU A 336 -8.88 -5.26 -12.19
N ASN A 337 -8.51 -6.50 -11.85
CA ASN A 337 -9.08 -7.18 -10.70
C ASN A 337 -8.69 -6.52 -9.37
N LEU A 338 -7.46 -6.04 -9.24
CA LEU A 338 -7.01 -5.31 -8.05
C LEU A 338 -7.81 -4.02 -7.85
N CYS A 339 -7.94 -3.21 -8.89
CA CYS A 339 -8.69 -1.97 -8.86
C CYS A 339 -10.18 -2.18 -8.57
N ASN A 340 -10.77 -3.26 -9.13
CA ASN A 340 -12.14 -3.63 -8.84
C ASN A 340 -12.34 -3.98 -7.36
N CYS A 341 -11.45 -4.80 -6.77
CA CYS A 341 -11.50 -5.14 -5.35
C CYS A 341 -11.47 -3.89 -4.47
N PHE A 342 -10.58 -2.95 -4.76
CA PHE A 342 -10.45 -1.71 -4.01
C PHE A 342 -11.69 -0.80 -4.14
N THR A 343 -12.17 -0.62 -5.37
CA THR A 343 -13.32 0.23 -5.65
C THR A 343 -14.57 -0.31 -4.96
N GLU A 344 -14.87 -1.59 -5.14
CA GLU A 344 -16.05 -2.24 -4.54
C GLU A 344 -16.02 -2.17 -3.01
N PHE A 345 -14.86 -2.41 -2.41
CA PHE A 345 -14.70 -2.36 -0.96
C PHE A 345 -14.83 -0.93 -0.41
N PHE A 346 -14.20 0.06 -1.03
CA PHE A 346 -14.25 1.44 -0.55
C PHE A 346 -15.58 2.15 -0.90
N ASP A 347 -16.21 1.82 -2.03
CA ASP A 347 -17.56 2.31 -2.33
C ASP A 347 -18.57 1.82 -1.27
N THR A 348 -18.35 0.61 -0.72
CA THR A 348 -19.17 0.06 0.35
C THR A 348 -18.87 0.70 1.71
N TYR A 349 -17.62 0.65 2.17
CA TYR A 349 -17.28 0.92 3.57
C TYR A 349 -16.71 2.33 3.84
N LEU A 350 -16.39 3.09 2.80
CA LEU A 350 -15.96 4.48 2.93
C LEU A 350 -16.99 5.46 2.33
N LYS A 351 -17.47 5.23 1.10
CA LYS A 351 -18.52 6.09 0.51
C LYS A 351 -19.93 5.72 0.97
N ASN A 352 -20.14 4.51 1.50
CA ASN A 352 -21.46 3.98 1.90
C ASN A 352 -22.49 4.01 0.75
N THR A 353 -22.06 3.76 -0.49
CA THR A 353 -22.92 3.74 -1.68
C THR A 353 -23.51 2.37 -1.98
N LYS A 354 -23.03 1.33 -1.28
CA LYS A 354 -23.46 -0.06 -1.43
C LYS A 354 -23.62 -0.71 -0.06
N GLU A 355 -24.49 -1.69 0.04
CA GLU A 355 -24.67 -2.49 1.28
C GLU A 355 -23.54 -3.52 1.46
N LYS A 356 -23.00 -4.01 0.35
CA LYS A 356 -21.97 -5.07 0.32
C LYS A 356 -21.07 -4.89 -0.91
N PRO A 357 -19.76 -5.21 -0.81
CA PRO A 357 -18.87 -5.23 -1.97
C PRO A 357 -19.30 -6.32 -2.97
N ASP A 358 -19.37 -5.97 -4.25
CA ASP A 358 -19.63 -6.94 -5.33
C ASP A 358 -18.32 -7.45 -5.94
N ILE A 359 -17.56 -8.21 -5.15
CA ILE A 359 -16.31 -8.82 -5.57
C ILE A 359 -16.58 -10.30 -5.83
N GLN A 360 -16.55 -10.72 -7.11
CA GLN A 360 -16.87 -12.09 -7.52
C GLN A 360 -15.62 -12.89 -7.87
N SER A 361 -15.61 -14.18 -7.49
CA SER A 361 -14.58 -15.12 -7.96
C SER A 361 -14.64 -15.30 -9.47
N ASN A 362 -13.48 -15.40 -10.11
CA ASN A 362 -13.33 -15.62 -11.54
C ASN A 362 -12.07 -16.47 -11.84
N ASP A 363 -11.62 -16.50 -13.09
CA ASP A 363 -10.41 -17.25 -13.46
C ASP A 363 -9.11 -16.68 -12.88
N VAL A 364 -9.12 -15.41 -12.41
CA VAL A 364 -7.97 -14.70 -11.84
C VAL A 364 -7.96 -14.74 -10.34
N ILE A 365 -9.11 -14.53 -9.69
CA ILE A 365 -9.25 -14.39 -8.25
C ILE A 365 -10.22 -15.40 -7.65
N THR A 366 -9.93 -15.81 -6.42
CA THR A 366 -10.87 -16.54 -5.56
C THR A 366 -11.24 -15.67 -4.38
N VAL A 367 -12.52 -15.45 -4.15
CA VAL A 367 -13.07 -14.59 -3.10
C VAL A 367 -13.71 -15.46 -2.02
N THR A 368 -13.41 -15.16 -0.77
CA THR A 368 -14.06 -15.74 0.41
C THR A 368 -14.47 -14.62 1.34
N GLU A 369 -15.73 -14.63 1.77
CA GLU A 369 -16.23 -13.73 2.81
C GLU A 369 -16.27 -14.48 4.14
N TYR A 370 -15.81 -13.81 5.17
CA TYR A 370 -15.89 -14.27 6.55
C TYR A 370 -16.91 -13.41 7.29
N ALA A 371 -18.00 -14.05 7.73
CA ALA A 371 -18.97 -13.38 8.57
C ALA A 371 -18.34 -13.05 9.94
N PRO A 372 -18.79 -11.95 10.58
CA PRO A 372 -18.37 -11.66 11.95
C PRO A 372 -18.51 -12.86 12.88
N ASP A 373 -17.56 -13.04 13.79
CA ASP A 373 -17.65 -14.09 14.81
C ASP A 373 -18.95 -13.91 15.62
N ALA A 374 -19.67 -14.99 15.85
CA ALA A 374 -20.86 -14.96 16.70
C ALA A 374 -20.45 -14.61 18.14
N GLU A 375 -21.25 -13.78 18.82
CA GLU A 375 -21.07 -13.40 20.22
C GLU A 375 -21.16 -14.59 21.17
#